data_842ef96e2e061156cb7b9197082fe166
#
_entry.id   842ef96e2e061156cb7b9197082fe166
#
_cell.length_a   1.000
_cell.length_b   1.000
_cell.length_c   1.000
_cell.angle_alpha   90.00
_cell.angle_beta   90.00
_cell.angle_gamma   90.00
#
_symmetry.space_group_name_H-M   'P 1'
#
loop_
_entity.id
_entity.type
_entity.pdbx_description
1 polymer ?
#
loop_
_entity_poly.entity_id
_entity_poly.type
_entity_poly.pdbx_seq_one_letter_code
_entity_poly.pdbx_strand_id
1 'polypeptide(L)'
;MENKHAGRRPGNEETREKILAAACTRFGDVGFEATTIRSVAAEAEVDPALVMHYFKNKQGLFDAVVSSLQELPGRLEDVADLKGYIAQYLQLWEAEDMGSRLKAVLRAGVGSSHASGVLRHYMDDQFLELVSQSKLGATVFNTPEKRERIPFIGAMLVGVAITRNVILVPYVREKTIDELAEIYAAACEAIMETRPQADNSTRWPHSNMVVPASVPLKPSNIARGEVGTIPVTCDTP
;
A
#
# COMPACT_ATOMS: atom_id res chain seq x y z
N MET A 1 -22.73 -0.57 45.24
CA MET A 1 -23.27 -0.22 43.90
C MET A 1 -22.20 -0.59 42.88
N GLU A 2 -22.32 -1.78 42.33
CA GLU A 2 -21.39 -2.32 41.34
C GLU A 2 -21.62 -1.65 39.98
N ASN A 3 -20.59 -1.03 39.45
CA ASN A 3 -20.61 -0.41 38.15
C ASN A 3 -20.38 -1.50 37.10
N LYS A 4 -21.49 -1.98 36.50
CA LYS A 4 -21.51 -2.96 35.42
C LYS A 4 -20.88 -2.34 34.17
N HIS A 5 -19.60 -2.60 33.93
CA HIS A 5 -18.96 -2.33 32.64
C HIS A 5 -19.76 -3.06 31.56
N ALA A 6 -20.42 -2.31 30.71
CA ALA A 6 -21.12 -2.83 29.54
C ALA A 6 -20.10 -3.45 28.59
N GLY A 7 -19.93 -4.76 28.66
CA GLY A 7 -19.10 -5.55 27.77
C GLY A 7 -19.56 -5.34 26.33
N ARG A 8 -18.63 -4.92 25.47
CA ARG A 8 -18.74 -4.87 24.02
C ARG A 8 -19.25 -6.24 23.55
N ARG A 9 -20.43 -6.29 22.94
CA ARG A 9 -21.05 -7.56 22.49
C ARG A 9 -20.15 -8.21 21.43
N PRO A 10 -19.69 -9.48 21.59
CA PRO A 10 -18.79 -10.16 20.65
C PRO A 10 -19.26 -10.14 19.18
N GLY A 11 -20.57 -10.24 18.93
CA GLY A 11 -21.14 -10.21 17.58
C GLY A 11 -21.05 -8.86 16.84
N ASN A 12 -20.68 -7.78 17.53
CA ASN A 12 -20.54 -6.46 16.93
C ASN A 12 -19.15 -6.29 16.25
N GLU A 13 -18.12 -6.84 16.85
CA GLU A 13 -16.76 -6.83 16.33
C GLU A 13 -16.60 -7.78 15.13
N GLU A 14 -17.13 -8.98 15.24
CA GLU A 14 -17.14 -9.97 14.15
C GLU A 14 -17.85 -9.45 12.89
N THR A 15 -19.00 -8.81 13.06
CA THR A 15 -19.73 -8.20 11.94
C THR A 15 -18.94 -7.06 11.31
N ARG A 16 -18.27 -6.22 12.10
CA ARG A 16 -17.44 -5.13 11.61
C ARG A 16 -16.27 -5.66 10.78
N GLU A 17 -15.57 -6.69 11.24
CA GLU A 17 -14.46 -7.32 10.51
C GLU A 17 -14.96 -8.00 9.21
N LYS A 18 -16.13 -8.65 9.23
CA LYS A 18 -16.74 -9.24 8.04
C LYS A 18 -17.00 -8.16 6.96
N ILE A 19 -17.50 -7.00 7.35
CA ILE A 19 -17.70 -5.87 6.43
C ILE A 19 -16.37 -5.32 5.91
N LEU A 20 -15.33 -5.20 6.76
CA LEU A 20 -14.01 -4.75 6.34
C LEU A 20 -13.36 -5.72 5.34
N ALA A 21 -13.45 -7.03 5.57
CA ALA A 21 -12.96 -8.04 4.65
C ALA A 21 -13.66 -7.94 3.28
N ALA A 22 -14.99 -7.83 3.26
CA ALA A 22 -15.76 -7.62 2.04
C ALA A 22 -15.40 -6.32 1.32
N ALA A 23 -15.15 -5.24 2.07
CA ALA A 23 -14.68 -3.97 1.51
C ALA A 23 -13.31 -4.11 0.86
N CYS A 24 -12.37 -4.82 1.49
CA CYS A 24 -11.05 -5.12 0.91
C CYS A 24 -11.18 -5.87 -0.41
N THR A 25 -12.01 -6.91 -0.48
CA THR A 25 -12.29 -7.64 -1.72
C THR A 25 -12.81 -6.70 -2.81
N ARG A 26 -13.85 -5.91 -2.52
CA ARG A 26 -14.46 -5.00 -3.50
C ARG A 26 -13.52 -3.89 -3.96
N PHE A 27 -12.82 -3.24 -3.03
CA PHE A 27 -11.83 -2.21 -3.39
C PHE A 27 -10.64 -2.80 -4.18
N GLY A 28 -10.22 -4.02 -3.87
CA GLY A 28 -9.17 -4.74 -4.57
C GLY A 28 -9.56 -5.17 -5.98
N ASP A 29 -10.81 -5.58 -6.21
CA ASP A 29 -11.27 -6.10 -7.50
C ASP A 29 -11.61 -4.99 -8.49
N VAL A 30 -12.42 -4.02 -8.06
CA VAL A 30 -13.00 -3.01 -8.95
C VAL A 30 -12.55 -1.58 -8.65
N GLY A 31 -11.73 -1.36 -7.61
CA GLY A 31 -11.24 -0.05 -7.18
C GLY A 31 -12.26 0.75 -6.37
N PHE A 32 -11.82 1.92 -5.88
CA PHE A 32 -12.63 2.76 -5.00
C PHE A 32 -13.89 3.27 -5.71
N GLU A 33 -13.78 3.82 -6.93
CA GLU A 33 -14.89 4.50 -7.59
C GLU A 33 -16.06 3.55 -7.92
N ALA A 34 -15.76 2.34 -8.43
CA ALA A 34 -16.78 1.37 -8.80
C ALA A 34 -17.40 0.61 -7.59
N THR A 35 -16.76 0.65 -6.42
CA THR A 35 -17.28 0.04 -5.20
C THR A 35 -18.44 0.86 -4.64
N THR A 36 -19.51 0.20 -4.20
CA THR A 36 -20.67 0.81 -3.56
C THR A 36 -20.94 0.18 -2.20
N ILE A 37 -21.62 0.90 -1.29
CA ILE A 37 -22.06 0.35 0.01
C ILE A 37 -22.93 -0.90 -0.19
N ARG A 38 -23.80 -0.90 -1.21
CA ARG A 38 -24.67 -2.05 -1.52
C ARG A 38 -23.86 -3.26 -1.97
N SER A 39 -22.80 -3.08 -2.80
CA SER A 39 -21.96 -4.19 -3.24
C SER A 39 -21.13 -4.78 -2.10
N VAL A 40 -20.65 -3.95 -1.17
CA VAL A 40 -19.97 -4.41 0.04
C VAL A 40 -20.91 -5.15 0.99
N ALA A 41 -22.13 -4.63 1.18
CA ALA A 41 -23.14 -5.26 2.02
C ALA A 41 -23.55 -6.65 1.49
N ALA A 42 -23.71 -6.77 0.17
CA ALA A 42 -23.99 -8.04 -0.49
C ALA A 42 -22.86 -9.05 -0.31
N GLU A 43 -21.60 -8.62 -0.48
CA GLU A 43 -20.40 -9.44 -0.27
C GLU A 43 -20.25 -9.89 1.19
N ALA A 44 -20.57 -9.01 2.14
CA ALA A 44 -20.53 -9.30 3.58
C ALA A 44 -21.77 -10.05 4.07
N GLU A 45 -22.79 -10.28 3.23
CA GLU A 45 -24.10 -10.86 3.58
C GLU A 45 -24.80 -10.14 4.75
N VAL A 46 -24.77 -8.79 4.69
CA VAL A 46 -25.42 -7.93 5.70
C VAL A 46 -26.33 -6.90 5.05
N ASP A 47 -27.18 -6.27 5.86
CA ASP A 47 -28.01 -5.14 5.38
C ASP A 47 -27.12 -3.90 5.10
N PRO A 48 -27.32 -3.16 3.98
CA PRO A 48 -26.61 -1.92 3.70
C PRO A 48 -26.71 -0.86 4.81
N ALA A 49 -27.82 -0.81 5.55
CA ALA A 49 -27.96 0.09 6.69
C ALA A 49 -26.96 -0.23 7.80
N LEU A 50 -26.59 -1.51 7.96
CA LEU A 50 -25.58 -1.91 8.95
C LEU A 50 -24.18 -1.43 8.55
N VAL A 51 -23.82 -1.49 7.27
CA VAL A 51 -22.56 -0.91 6.76
C VAL A 51 -22.53 0.60 7.03
N MET A 52 -23.64 1.30 6.73
CA MET A 52 -23.77 2.74 7.00
C MET A 52 -23.71 3.06 8.50
N HIS A 53 -24.25 2.19 9.34
CA HIS A 53 -24.17 2.35 10.80
C HIS A 53 -22.74 2.35 11.31
N TYR A 54 -21.89 1.41 10.82
CA TYR A 54 -20.49 1.29 11.25
C TYR A 54 -19.56 2.34 10.65
N PHE A 55 -19.75 2.64 9.36
CA PHE A 55 -18.75 3.37 8.59
C PHE A 55 -19.27 4.70 7.99
N LYS A 56 -20.54 4.99 8.14
CA LYS A 56 -21.24 6.21 7.69
C LYS A 56 -21.36 6.36 6.17
N ASN A 57 -20.28 6.18 5.43
CA ASN A 57 -20.22 6.30 3.97
C ASN A 57 -19.06 5.47 3.40
N LYS A 58 -18.89 5.49 2.07
CA LYS A 58 -17.83 4.76 1.37
C LYS A 58 -16.44 5.27 1.76
N GLN A 59 -16.27 6.57 1.96
CA GLN A 59 -15.01 7.17 2.41
C GLN A 59 -14.64 6.65 3.80
N GLY A 60 -15.53 6.73 4.78
CA GLY A 60 -15.30 6.23 6.13
C GLY A 60 -15.04 4.72 6.18
N LEU A 61 -15.64 3.95 5.27
CA LEU A 61 -15.32 2.52 5.12
C LEU A 61 -13.88 2.33 4.59
N PHE A 62 -13.46 3.11 3.61
CA PHE A 62 -12.10 3.06 3.07
C PHE A 62 -11.07 3.52 4.11
N ASP A 63 -11.35 4.60 4.84
CA ASP A 63 -10.50 5.09 5.94
C ASP A 63 -10.29 4.00 7.01
N ALA A 64 -11.34 3.23 7.31
CA ALA A 64 -11.24 2.10 8.24
C ALA A 64 -10.40 0.95 7.67
N VAL A 65 -10.45 0.68 6.36
CA VAL A 65 -9.57 -0.30 5.70
C VAL A 65 -8.11 0.16 5.78
N VAL A 66 -7.80 1.42 5.51
CA VAL A 66 -6.43 1.97 5.64
C VAL A 66 -5.97 1.92 7.09
N SER A 67 -6.84 2.31 8.04
CA SER A 67 -6.51 2.25 9.47
C SER A 67 -6.19 0.83 9.96
N SER A 68 -6.76 -0.20 9.35
CA SER A 68 -6.44 -1.59 9.69
C SER A 68 -5.01 -2.01 9.28
N LEU A 69 -4.34 -1.23 8.41
CA LEU A 69 -2.93 -1.43 8.10
C LEU A 69 -1.99 -0.98 9.23
N GLN A 70 -2.50 -0.27 10.24
CA GLN A 70 -1.70 0.13 11.42
C GLN A 70 -1.22 -1.07 12.25
N GLU A 71 -1.82 -2.24 12.05
CA GLU A 71 -1.33 -3.50 12.63
C GLU A 71 -0.05 -4.02 11.93
N LEU A 72 0.31 -3.47 10.76
CA LEU A 72 1.52 -3.84 10.01
C LEU A 72 2.82 -3.70 10.82
N PRO A 73 3.06 -2.58 11.52
CA PRO A 73 4.29 -2.38 12.27
C PRO A 73 4.47 -3.35 13.42
N GLY A 74 3.39 -3.73 14.14
CA GLY A 74 3.46 -4.70 15.21
C GLY A 74 3.98 -6.08 14.75
N ARG A 75 3.80 -6.41 13.47
CA ARG A 75 4.35 -7.64 12.86
C ARG A 75 5.82 -7.51 12.45
N LEU A 76 6.35 -6.28 12.36
CA LEU A 76 7.71 -5.97 11.91
C LEU A 76 8.61 -5.43 13.05
N GLU A 77 8.08 -5.30 14.27
CA GLU A 77 8.77 -4.66 15.40
C GLU A 77 10.05 -5.37 15.84
N ASP A 78 10.07 -6.70 15.73
CA ASP A 78 11.19 -7.52 16.23
C ASP A 78 12.37 -7.65 15.24
N VAL A 79 12.26 -7.10 14.04
CA VAL A 79 13.32 -7.19 13.02
C VAL A 79 14.31 -6.06 13.16
N ALA A 80 15.59 -6.41 13.26
CA ALA A 80 16.68 -5.46 13.50
C ALA A 80 17.55 -5.18 12.26
N ASP A 81 17.36 -5.91 11.17
CA ASP A 81 18.13 -5.80 9.92
C ASP A 81 17.23 -5.66 8.69
N LEU A 82 17.79 -5.10 7.61
CA LEU A 82 17.04 -4.80 6.38
C LEU A 82 16.56 -6.06 5.66
N LYS A 83 17.37 -7.11 5.59
CA LYS A 83 17.01 -8.33 4.89
C LYS A 83 15.79 -8.99 5.54
N GLY A 84 15.83 -9.15 6.85
CA GLY A 84 14.72 -9.70 7.62
C GLY A 84 13.45 -8.85 7.49
N TYR A 85 13.59 -7.52 7.55
CA TYR A 85 12.46 -6.61 7.37
C TYR A 85 11.81 -6.76 5.98
N ILE A 86 12.61 -6.79 4.92
CA ILE A 86 12.13 -6.96 3.55
C ILE A 86 11.45 -8.31 3.36
N ALA A 87 12.04 -9.38 3.91
CA ALA A 87 11.45 -10.71 3.85
C ALA A 87 10.06 -10.73 4.52
N GLN A 88 9.94 -10.22 5.75
CA GLN A 88 8.65 -10.14 6.43
C GLN A 88 7.65 -9.23 5.71
N TYR A 89 8.11 -8.08 5.19
CA TYR A 89 7.27 -7.19 4.39
C TYR A 89 6.69 -7.90 3.16
N LEU A 90 7.50 -8.66 2.42
CA LEU A 90 7.03 -9.42 1.26
C LEU A 90 6.08 -10.56 1.67
N GLN A 91 6.33 -11.24 2.80
CA GLN A 91 5.43 -12.25 3.35
C GLN A 91 4.05 -11.69 3.70
N LEU A 92 3.98 -10.44 4.20
CA LEU A 92 2.70 -9.78 4.49
C LEU A 92 1.84 -9.60 3.24
N TRP A 93 2.45 -9.36 2.07
CA TRP A 93 1.72 -9.25 0.80
C TRP A 93 1.19 -10.60 0.29
N GLU A 94 1.79 -11.71 0.72
CA GLU A 94 1.36 -13.06 0.39
C GLU A 94 0.36 -13.63 1.42
N ALA A 95 0.24 -12.99 2.59
CA ALA A 95 -0.73 -13.37 3.61
C ALA A 95 -2.17 -13.09 3.12
N GLU A 96 -3.09 -14.02 3.37
CA GLU A 96 -4.44 -13.98 2.81
C GLU A 96 -5.20 -12.71 3.21
N ASP A 97 -5.21 -12.38 4.51
CA ASP A 97 -5.90 -11.21 5.06
C ASP A 97 -5.19 -9.90 4.75
N MET A 98 -3.94 -9.78 5.14
CA MET A 98 -3.15 -8.55 5.01
C MET A 98 -2.82 -8.24 3.55
N GLY A 99 -2.47 -9.24 2.76
CA GLY A 99 -2.20 -9.07 1.32
C GLY A 99 -3.42 -8.55 0.56
N SER A 100 -4.61 -9.01 0.92
CA SER A 100 -5.86 -8.49 0.35
C SER A 100 -6.11 -7.03 0.72
N ARG A 101 -5.86 -6.63 1.97
CA ARG A 101 -5.97 -5.23 2.43
C ARG A 101 -4.97 -4.32 1.71
N LEU A 102 -3.71 -4.73 1.61
CA LEU A 102 -2.66 -3.98 0.91
C LEU A 102 -2.98 -3.76 -0.56
N LYS A 103 -3.41 -4.81 -1.27
CA LYS A 103 -3.85 -4.74 -2.68
C LYS A 103 -5.04 -3.81 -2.86
N ALA A 104 -6.02 -3.88 -1.96
CA ALA A 104 -7.22 -3.04 -1.98
C ALA A 104 -6.86 -1.56 -1.85
N VAL A 105 -6.05 -1.21 -0.85
CA VAL A 105 -5.63 0.16 -0.58
C VAL A 105 -4.82 0.73 -1.73
N LEU A 106 -3.87 -0.06 -2.27
CA LEU A 106 -3.06 0.37 -3.39
C LEU A 106 -3.91 0.63 -4.65
N ARG A 107 -4.78 -0.32 -5.00
CA ARG A 107 -5.63 -0.19 -6.20
C ARG A 107 -6.61 0.97 -6.08
N ALA A 108 -7.19 1.18 -4.91
CA ALA A 108 -8.05 2.31 -4.64
C ALA A 108 -7.27 3.64 -4.70
N GLY A 109 -6.06 3.68 -4.16
CA GLY A 109 -5.20 4.86 -4.12
C GLY A 109 -4.80 5.38 -5.50
N VAL A 110 -4.61 4.49 -6.48
CA VAL A 110 -4.28 4.88 -7.87
C VAL A 110 -5.50 5.44 -8.62
N GLY A 111 -6.71 4.99 -8.29
CA GLY A 111 -7.94 5.31 -9.03
C GLY A 111 -8.80 6.43 -8.47
N SER A 112 -8.48 7.01 -7.31
CA SER A 112 -9.32 8.00 -6.63
C SER A 112 -8.51 9.05 -5.90
N SER A 113 -8.87 10.32 -6.07
CA SER A 113 -8.22 11.45 -5.37
C SER A 113 -8.41 11.38 -3.85
N HIS A 114 -9.59 10.92 -3.38
CA HIS A 114 -9.82 10.69 -1.95
C HIS A 114 -8.89 9.61 -1.42
N ALA A 115 -8.90 8.44 -2.05
CA ALA A 115 -8.07 7.32 -1.62
C ALA A 115 -6.56 7.62 -1.69
N SER A 116 -6.11 8.36 -2.72
CA SER A 116 -4.72 8.85 -2.80
C SER A 116 -4.36 9.78 -1.65
N GLY A 117 -5.28 10.66 -1.25
CA GLY A 117 -5.09 11.57 -0.11
C GLY A 117 -4.93 10.83 1.21
N VAL A 118 -5.80 9.85 1.47
CA VAL A 118 -5.75 9.01 2.68
C VAL A 118 -4.44 8.20 2.72
N LEU A 119 -4.07 7.57 1.60
CA LEU A 119 -2.82 6.79 1.51
C LEU A 119 -1.59 7.67 1.72
N ARG A 120 -1.57 8.88 1.15
CA ARG A 120 -0.48 9.84 1.35
C ARG A 120 -0.33 10.19 2.82
N HIS A 121 -1.42 10.58 3.48
CA HIS A 121 -1.42 10.89 4.91
C HIS A 121 -0.89 9.72 5.76
N TYR A 122 -1.32 8.48 5.44
CA TYR A 122 -0.80 7.28 6.09
C TYR A 122 0.72 7.13 5.90
N MET A 123 1.21 7.31 4.67
CA MET A 123 2.64 7.14 4.35
C MET A 123 3.52 8.26 4.94
N ASP A 124 3.04 9.51 4.91
CA ASP A 124 3.83 10.65 5.34
C ASP A 124 3.91 10.76 6.88
N ASP A 125 2.81 10.51 7.59
CA ASP A 125 2.72 10.79 9.02
C ASP A 125 2.84 9.52 9.88
N GLN A 126 2.14 8.45 9.50
CA GLN A 126 2.02 7.26 10.35
C GLN A 126 3.11 6.24 10.08
N PHE A 127 3.35 5.91 8.81
CA PHE A 127 4.32 4.87 8.44
C PHE A 127 5.75 5.28 8.82
N LEU A 128 6.14 6.52 8.55
CA LEU A 128 7.47 7.05 8.89
C LEU A 128 7.72 7.00 10.40
N GLU A 129 6.73 7.40 11.20
CA GLU A 129 6.81 7.38 12.66
C GLU A 129 6.96 5.95 13.17
N LEU A 130 6.15 5.02 12.67
CA LEU A 130 6.18 3.62 13.04
C LEU A 130 7.52 2.95 12.74
N VAL A 131 8.08 3.16 11.54
CA VAL A 131 9.40 2.65 11.19
C VAL A 131 10.48 3.26 12.10
N SER A 132 10.39 4.55 12.38
CA SER A 132 11.36 5.25 13.23
C SER A 132 11.39 4.74 14.68
N GLN A 133 10.25 4.29 15.21
CA GLN A 133 10.10 3.75 16.55
C GLN A 133 10.41 2.24 16.66
N SER A 134 10.51 1.54 15.53
CA SER A 134 10.81 0.10 15.48
C SER A 134 12.28 -0.21 15.81
N LYS A 135 12.61 -1.49 16.05
CA LYS A 135 14.00 -1.96 16.18
C LYS A 135 14.83 -1.58 14.95
N LEU A 136 14.27 -1.71 13.74
CA LEU A 136 14.92 -1.29 12.50
C LEU A 136 15.24 0.19 12.51
N GLY A 137 14.33 1.04 13.01
CA GLY A 137 14.55 2.46 13.20
C GLY A 137 15.73 2.76 14.12
N ALA A 138 15.85 2.01 15.20
CA ALA A 138 16.94 2.17 16.17
C ALA A 138 18.30 1.66 15.66
N THR A 139 18.31 0.59 14.86
CA THR A 139 19.55 -0.06 14.39
C THR A 139 20.03 0.49 13.04
N VAL A 140 19.14 0.58 12.07
CA VAL A 140 19.45 0.94 10.68
C VAL A 140 19.23 2.42 10.42
N PHE A 141 18.06 2.96 10.82
CA PHE A 141 17.69 4.37 10.60
C PHE A 141 18.01 5.24 11.82
N ASN A 142 19.15 5.03 12.43
CA ASN A 142 19.59 5.62 13.70
C ASN A 142 20.09 7.08 13.60
N THR A 143 20.17 7.65 12.39
CA THR A 143 20.52 9.06 12.19
C THR A 143 19.44 9.80 11.39
N PRO A 144 19.34 11.14 11.52
CA PRO A 144 18.39 11.94 10.75
C PRO A 144 18.53 11.75 9.24
N GLU A 145 19.76 11.72 8.72
CA GLU A 145 20.05 11.57 7.30
C GLU A 145 19.55 10.22 6.75
N LYS A 146 19.68 9.16 7.53
CA LYS A 146 19.16 7.83 7.16
C LYS A 146 17.63 7.79 7.21
N ARG A 147 17.01 8.48 8.17
CA ARG A 147 15.53 8.57 8.25
C ARG A 147 14.93 9.28 7.05
N GLU A 148 15.59 10.28 6.51
CA GLU A 148 15.18 10.95 5.27
C GLU A 148 15.17 10.00 4.06
N ARG A 149 15.78 8.81 4.14
CA ARG A 149 15.79 7.79 3.09
C ARG A 149 14.62 6.80 3.18
N ILE A 150 13.92 6.73 4.30
CA ILE A 150 12.81 5.81 4.51
C ILE A 150 11.75 5.91 3.40
N PRO A 151 11.31 7.10 2.93
CA PRO A 151 10.32 7.21 1.85
C PRO A 151 10.81 6.61 0.53
N PHE A 152 12.08 6.74 0.18
CA PHE A 152 12.65 6.16 -1.05
C PHE A 152 12.73 4.64 -0.98
N ILE A 153 13.13 4.11 0.17
CA ILE A 153 13.13 2.67 0.44
C ILE A 153 11.69 2.14 0.40
N GLY A 154 10.75 2.83 1.04
CA GLY A 154 9.33 2.48 0.99
C GLY A 154 8.78 2.44 -0.43
N ALA A 155 9.09 3.44 -1.27
CA ALA A 155 8.68 3.47 -2.67
C ALA A 155 9.24 2.27 -3.47
N MET A 156 10.50 1.90 -3.23
CA MET A 156 11.12 0.72 -3.85
C MET A 156 10.45 -0.58 -3.40
N LEU A 157 10.17 -0.74 -2.11
CA LEU A 157 9.50 -1.92 -1.57
C LEU A 157 8.06 -2.05 -2.05
N VAL A 158 7.32 -0.95 -2.15
CA VAL A 158 6.00 -0.94 -2.78
C VAL A 158 6.10 -1.36 -4.25
N GLY A 159 7.12 -0.89 -4.98
CA GLY A 159 7.35 -1.29 -6.38
C GLY A 159 7.54 -2.80 -6.56
N VAL A 160 8.37 -3.45 -5.75
CA VAL A 160 8.56 -4.91 -5.83
C VAL A 160 7.30 -5.68 -5.40
N ALA A 161 6.59 -5.20 -4.39
CA ALA A 161 5.34 -5.82 -3.96
C ALA A 161 4.26 -5.77 -5.04
N ILE A 162 4.12 -4.63 -5.74
CA ILE A 162 3.20 -4.46 -6.87
C ILE A 162 3.57 -5.40 -8.01
N THR A 163 4.83 -5.42 -8.44
CA THR A 163 5.28 -6.24 -9.57
C THR A 163 5.10 -7.73 -9.29
N ARG A 164 5.32 -8.17 -8.03
CA ARG A 164 5.15 -9.55 -7.60
C ARG A 164 3.69 -9.98 -7.42
N ASN A 165 2.87 -9.13 -6.75
CA ASN A 165 1.57 -9.56 -6.23
C ASN A 165 0.37 -8.97 -6.99
N VAL A 166 0.57 -7.91 -7.79
CA VAL A 166 -0.51 -7.23 -8.53
C VAL A 166 -0.33 -7.38 -10.03
N ILE A 167 0.86 -7.03 -10.56
CA ILE A 167 1.17 -7.12 -12.00
C ILE A 167 1.55 -8.55 -12.38
N LEU A 168 2.05 -9.34 -11.42
CA LEU A 168 2.42 -10.74 -11.56
C LEU A 168 3.56 -10.95 -12.58
N VAL A 169 4.57 -10.08 -12.56
CA VAL A 169 5.75 -10.18 -13.45
C VAL A 169 6.45 -11.53 -13.24
N PRO A 170 6.54 -12.42 -14.25
CA PRO A 170 7.00 -13.80 -14.05
C PRO A 170 8.37 -13.87 -13.40
N TYR A 171 9.35 -13.12 -13.91
CA TYR A 171 10.73 -13.11 -13.38
C TYR A 171 10.83 -12.73 -11.90
N VAL A 172 9.96 -11.83 -11.42
CA VAL A 172 9.92 -11.43 -10.00
C VAL A 172 9.19 -12.47 -9.15
N ARG A 173 8.16 -13.11 -9.70
CA ARG A 173 7.39 -14.15 -9.00
C ARG A 173 8.16 -15.47 -8.82
N GLU A 174 9.02 -15.81 -9.77
CA GLU A 174 9.83 -17.02 -9.72
C GLU A 174 10.93 -16.94 -8.64
N LYS A 175 11.32 -15.74 -8.23
CA LYS A 175 12.27 -15.54 -7.15
C LYS A 175 11.66 -15.89 -5.80
N THR A 176 12.43 -16.54 -4.95
CA THR A 176 12.05 -16.73 -3.54
C THR A 176 12.03 -15.39 -2.79
N ILE A 177 11.31 -15.33 -1.68
CA ILE A 177 11.31 -14.15 -0.81
C ILE A 177 12.73 -13.86 -0.31
N ASP A 178 13.52 -14.88 0.01
CA ASP A 178 14.89 -14.72 0.51
C ASP A 178 15.82 -14.12 -0.57
N GLU A 179 15.73 -14.57 -1.83
CA GLU A 179 16.48 -13.99 -2.96
C GLU A 179 16.10 -12.51 -3.18
N LEU A 180 14.81 -12.17 -3.10
CA LEU A 180 14.36 -10.79 -3.23
C LEU A 180 14.83 -9.94 -2.05
N ALA A 181 14.74 -10.48 -0.83
CA ALA A 181 15.19 -9.77 0.37
C ALA A 181 16.70 -9.46 0.30
N GLU A 182 17.53 -10.38 -0.19
CA GLU A 182 18.96 -10.17 -0.42
C GLU A 182 19.21 -9.04 -1.41
N ILE A 183 18.57 -9.10 -2.60
CA ILE A 183 18.73 -8.09 -3.66
C ILE A 183 18.31 -6.71 -3.16
N TYR A 184 17.15 -6.62 -2.53
CA TYR A 184 16.61 -5.32 -2.10
C TYR A 184 17.26 -4.79 -0.82
N ALA A 185 17.84 -5.63 0.05
CA ALA A 185 18.65 -5.17 1.17
C ALA A 185 19.90 -4.45 0.67
N ALA A 186 20.63 -5.03 -0.28
CA ALA A 186 21.79 -4.37 -0.90
C ALA A 186 21.42 -3.03 -1.57
N ALA A 187 20.27 -2.97 -2.24
CA ALA A 187 19.76 -1.72 -2.84
C ALA A 187 19.42 -0.67 -1.77
N CYS A 188 18.80 -1.08 -0.65
CA CYS A 188 18.53 -0.18 0.48
C CYS A 188 19.80 0.38 1.10
N GLU A 189 20.83 -0.44 1.28
CA GLU A 189 22.13 -0.01 1.79
C GLU A 189 22.75 1.05 0.86
N ALA A 190 22.74 0.82 -0.45
CA ALA A 190 23.20 1.79 -1.43
C ALA A 190 22.43 3.13 -1.37
N ILE A 191 21.09 3.08 -1.19
CA ILE A 191 20.28 4.29 -1.01
C ILE A 191 20.70 5.04 0.25
N MET A 192 20.97 4.34 1.35
CA MET A 192 21.38 4.96 2.62
C MET A 192 22.76 5.59 2.57
N GLU A 193 23.68 5.04 1.76
CA GLU A 193 25.05 5.54 1.60
C GLU A 193 25.14 6.71 0.62
N THR A 194 24.11 6.92 -0.22
CA THR A 194 24.10 8.01 -1.19
C THR A 194 24.15 9.35 -0.45
N ARG A 195 25.22 10.09 -0.60
CA ARG A 195 25.30 11.47 -0.08
C ARG A 195 24.45 12.38 -0.96
N PRO A 196 23.58 13.23 -0.38
CA PRO A 196 22.99 14.31 -1.14
C PRO A 196 24.15 15.16 -1.68
N GLN A 197 24.22 15.37 -2.99
CA GLN A 197 25.08 16.43 -3.50
C GLN A 197 24.62 17.72 -2.82
N ALA A 198 25.52 18.37 -2.10
CA ALA A 198 25.24 19.64 -1.45
C ALA A 198 25.16 20.73 -2.52
N ASP A 199 24.07 20.70 -3.28
CA ASP A 199 23.64 21.84 -4.06
C ASP A 199 22.49 22.52 -3.30
N ASN A 200 22.84 23.62 -2.67
CA ASN A 200 21.99 24.42 -1.79
C ASN A 200 20.89 25.18 -2.55
N SER A 201 20.60 24.87 -3.81
CA SER A 201 19.69 25.65 -4.65
C SER A 201 18.30 25.05 -4.87
N THR A 202 18.05 23.79 -4.41
CA THR A 202 16.71 23.17 -4.54
C THR A 202 16.20 22.63 -3.22
N ARG A 203 15.93 23.55 -2.30
CA ARG A 203 15.00 23.27 -1.19
C ARG A 203 13.62 23.09 -1.82
N TRP A 204 13.12 21.85 -1.88
CA TRP A 204 11.74 21.60 -2.25
C TRP A 204 10.83 22.40 -1.32
N PRO A 205 9.99 23.32 -1.82
CA PRO A 205 9.08 24.07 -0.97
C PRO A 205 8.05 23.10 -0.38
N HIS A 206 8.16 22.89 0.91
CA HIS A 206 7.09 22.27 1.70
C HIS A 206 5.90 23.23 1.69
N SER A 207 4.91 22.96 0.94
CA SER A 207 3.63 23.66 0.76
C SER A 207 3.46 24.26 -0.65
N ASN A 208 2.45 23.76 -1.33
CA ASN A 208 1.90 24.18 -2.64
C ASN A 208 2.35 23.41 -3.88
N MET A 209 2.47 22.08 -3.79
CA MET A 209 2.26 21.32 -5.02
C MET A 209 0.74 21.21 -5.26
N VAL A 210 0.18 22.24 -5.85
CA VAL A 210 -1.09 22.15 -6.55
C VAL A 210 -0.84 21.20 -7.70
N VAL A 211 -1.26 19.95 -7.55
CA VAL A 211 -1.33 19.02 -8.68
C VAL A 211 -2.33 19.64 -9.64
N PRO A 212 -1.94 20.05 -10.88
CA PRO A 212 -2.90 20.59 -11.82
C PRO A 212 -3.96 19.52 -12.07
N ALA A 213 -5.20 19.86 -11.77
CA ALA A 213 -6.34 19.06 -12.14
C ALA A 213 -6.29 18.88 -13.66
N SER A 214 -6.27 17.62 -14.11
CA SER A 214 -6.39 17.19 -15.49
C SER A 214 -5.26 17.60 -16.44
N VAL A 215 -4.29 16.71 -16.61
CA VAL A 215 -3.67 16.51 -17.93
C VAL A 215 -4.73 15.79 -18.76
N PRO A 216 -5.28 16.40 -19.83
CA PRO A 216 -6.21 15.71 -20.69
C PRO A 216 -5.47 14.56 -21.39
N LEU A 217 -5.80 13.34 -21.03
CA LEU A 217 -5.42 12.16 -21.81
C LEU A 217 -6.09 12.32 -23.17
N LYS A 218 -5.31 12.54 -24.22
CA LYS A 218 -5.79 12.43 -25.59
C LYS A 218 -6.44 11.07 -25.74
N PRO A 219 -7.67 10.94 -26.25
CA PRO A 219 -8.26 9.65 -26.53
C PRO A 219 -7.37 8.96 -27.57
N SER A 220 -6.70 7.87 -27.15
CA SER A 220 -6.03 6.97 -28.07
C SER A 220 -7.11 6.32 -28.92
N ASN A 221 -7.00 6.47 -30.25
CA ASN A 221 -7.78 5.75 -31.24
C ASN A 221 -7.53 4.23 -31.11
N ILE A 222 -8.24 3.57 -30.22
CA ILE A 222 -8.39 2.13 -30.21
C ILE A 222 -9.79 1.83 -30.74
N ALA A 223 -9.94 2.01 -32.03
CA ALA A 223 -11.06 1.46 -32.79
C ALA A 223 -10.57 1.25 -34.22
N ARG A 224 -9.94 0.09 -34.47
CA ARG A 224 -10.04 -0.78 -35.64
C ARG A 224 -8.92 -1.81 -35.57
N GLY A 225 -9.33 -3.08 -35.48
CA GLY A 225 -8.41 -4.19 -35.51
C GLY A 225 -7.65 -4.26 -36.85
N GLU A 226 -6.36 -4.05 -36.79
CA GLU A 226 -5.40 -4.57 -37.75
C GLU A 226 -4.20 -5.04 -36.98
N VAL A 227 -4.08 -6.36 -36.90
CA VAL A 227 -2.91 -7.07 -36.39
C VAL A 227 -1.79 -6.88 -37.40
N GLY A 228 -1.01 -5.82 -37.23
CA GLY A 228 0.23 -5.62 -37.96
C GLY A 228 1.33 -6.51 -37.44
N THR A 229 1.72 -7.51 -38.19
CA THR A 229 2.88 -8.37 -37.96
C THR A 229 4.15 -7.51 -38.00
N ILE A 230 4.88 -7.45 -36.89
CA ILE A 230 6.21 -6.82 -36.84
C ILE A 230 7.22 -7.84 -37.40
N PRO A 231 7.97 -7.55 -38.46
CA PRO A 231 9.03 -8.44 -38.90
C PRO A 231 10.23 -8.33 -37.98
N VAL A 232 10.59 -9.45 -37.33
CA VAL A 232 11.85 -9.60 -36.61
C VAL A 232 12.94 -9.85 -37.66
N THR A 233 13.77 -8.87 -37.95
CA THR A 233 15.03 -9.07 -38.66
C THR A 233 16.11 -9.41 -37.65
N CYS A 234 16.52 -10.67 -37.60
CA CYS A 234 17.79 -11.09 -37.04
C CYS A 234 18.90 -10.71 -38.03
N ASP A 235 19.72 -9.75 -37.67
CA ASP A 235 21.06 -9.62 -38.26
C ASP A 235 22.09 -10.01 -37.20
N THR A 236 22.73 -11.14 -37.46
CA THR A 236 24.06 -11.49 -36.92
C THR A 236 25.12 -11.15 -37.96
N PRO A 237 26.33 -10.76 -37.61
CA PRO A 237 27.45 -11.67 -37.43
C PRO A 237 28.04 -11.69 -36.03
#